data_9a0eae196214e119412133227fcdf354
#
_entry.id   9a0eae196214e119412133227fcdf354
#
_cell.length_a   1.000
_cell.length_b   1.000
_cell.length_c   1.000
_cell.angle_alpha   90.00
_cell.angle_beta   90.00
_cell.angle_gamma   90.00
#
_symmetry.space_group_name_H-M   'P 1'
#
loop_
_entity.id
_entity.type
_entity.pdbx_description
1 polymer ?
#
loop_
_entity_poly.entity_id
_entity_poly.type
_entity_poly.pdbx_seq_one_letter_code
_entity_poly.pdbx_strand_id
1 'polypeptide(L)'
;MRENVKFHDGEKLNADAVIANFNRYKQVSPKSSPFYTLDIKSSYPGLKDVVKIDDMSFKLVFENPQPTLLYSMVNFSSPIYSPKNFNEKGDFNGLPQGTGPFKLVEHQKDQYALLEAFDGYYGEKAAAKRIRVRVIPDPDTRLAALKSGEIMGVMDLGAIPPTLAKELLKDSQFEISATKSTISHYLHPNGKKAPFDNPNMRQAVSMMIDRQQLVKELYLGYPTATVNFLNNTSPFYKDMKPDYRPEEAKKLAVEVLGSQRKSIDLIVPTYGLDRYPYKAQAELFQSVLKDLQLDVNIRILDGAAFKEAQSKGDYDLALATQGLPNGDPYTLFTNYLSSTGSSNKSYSLGYKNDRVDQLLNQVKTTLSMDERKNIYNELQTIAASDLPTIPLFNDASLIAYNKKITGYKATIYGTTLPELKWAS
;
A
#
# COMPACT_ATOMS: atom_id res chain seq x y z
N MET A 1 -25.69 -14.77 2.54
CA MET A 1 -25.38 -13.42 3.13
C MET A 1 -25.85 -13.37 4.58
N ARG A 2 -25.49 -12.30 5.35
CA ARG A 2 -26.03 -12.11 6.71
C ARG A 2 -27.49 -11.64 6.64
N GLU A 3 -28.34 -12.21 7.46
CA GLU A 3 -29.75 -11.85 7.54
C GLU A 3 -29.95 -10.52 8.29
N ASN A 4 -31.08 -9.88 8.04
CA ASN A 4 -31.56 -8.66 8.72
C ASN A 4 -30.63 -7.45 8.62
N VAL A 5 -29.72 -7.40 7.65
CA VAL A 5 -28.90 -6.24 7.36
C VAL A 5 -29.71 -5.22 6.54
N LYS A 6 -29.65 -3.94 6.96
CA LYS A 6 -30.27 -2.81 6.26
C LYS A 6 -29.20 -1.83 5.81
N PHE A 7 -29.45 -1.23 4.67
CA PHE A 7 -28.72 -0.02 4.25
C PHE A 7 -29.15 1.20 5.06
N HIS A 8 -28.38 2.27 4.98
CA HIS A 8 -28.63 3.51 5.70
C HIS A 8 -29.97 4.17 5.32
N ASP A 9 -30.48 3.90 4.13
CA ASP A 9 -31.81 4.36 3.64
C ASP A 9 -32.97 3.44 4.03
N GLY A 10 -32.70 2.39 4.79
CA GLY A 10 -33.67 1.42 5.29
C GLY A 10 -33.96 0.23 4.38
N GLU A 11 -33.45 0.22 3.14
CA GLU A 11 -33.57 -0.92 2.23
C GLU A 11 -32.84 -2.15 2.78
N LYS A 12 -33.33 -3.35 2.43
CA LYS A 12 -32.72 -4.62 2.87
C LYS A 12 -31.54 -4.96 1.97
N LEU A 13 -30.47 -5.47 2.59
CA LEU A 13 -29.38 -6.13 1.85
C LEU A 13 -29.86 -7.51 1.42
N ASN A 14 -29.95 -7.75 0.12
CA ASN A 14 -30.31 -9.02 -0.50
C ASN A 14 -29.43 -9.32 -1.72
N ALA A 15 -29.64 -10.46 -2.36
CA ALA A 15 -28.87 -10.86 -3.54
C ALA A 15 -29.03 -9.88 -4.71
N ASP A 16 -30.22 -9.30 -4.91
CA ASP A 16 -30.46 -8.32 -5.97
C ASP A 16 -29.62 -7.05 -5.75
N ALA A 17 -29.47 -6.61 -4.50
CA ALA A 17 -28.62 -5.48 -4.17
C ALA A 17 -27.14 -5.76 -4.49
N VAL A 18 -26.63 -6.96 -4.19
CA VAL A 18 -25.26 -7.35 -4.54
C VAL A 18 -25.06 -7.38 -6.06
N ILE A 19 -25.97 -8.01 -6.80
CA ILE A 19 -25.94 -8.09 -8.25
C ILE A 19 -25.96 -6.69 -8.88
N ALA A 20 -26.80 -5.79 -8.38
CA ALA A 20 -26.85 -4.41 -8.84
C ALA A 20 -25.52 -3.68 -8.66
N ASN A 21 -24.81 -3.91 -7.54
CA ASN A 21 -23.47 -3.34 -7.32
C ASN A 21 -22.44 -3.88 -8.29
N PHE A 22 -22.40 -5.19 -8.56
CA PHE A 22 -21.49 -5.77 -9.54
C PHE A 22 -21.80 -5.27 -10.97
N ASN A 23 -23.07 -5.10 -11.32
CA ASN A 23 -23.47 -4.49 -12.60
C ASN A 23 -23.03 -3.04 -12.68
N ARG A 24 -23.20 -2.28 -11.58
CA ARG A 24 -22.70 -0.91 -11.47
C ARG A 24 -21.19 -0.85 -11.71
N TYR A 25 -20.39 -1.74 -11.12
CA TYR A 25 -18.93 -1.78 -11.32
C TYR A 25 -18.51 -2.01 -12.78
N LYS A 26 -19.37 -2.67 -13.59
CA LYS A 26 -19.13 -2.84 -15.03
C LYS A 26 -19.45 -1.56 -15.83
N GLN A 27 -20.34 -0.70 -15.33
CA GLN A 27 -20.82 0.50 -16.01
C GLN A 27 -20.04 1.75 -15.67
N VAL A 28 -19.67 1.92 -14.40
CA VAL A 28 -19.09 3.18 -13.90
C VAL A 28 -17.56 3.11 -13.98
N SER A 29 -16.99 4.04 -14.76
CA SER A 29 -15.55 4.26 -14.75
C SER A 29 -15.12 4.96 -13.44
N PRO A 30 -14.05 4.51 -12.77
CA PRO A 30 -13.50 5.19 -11.60
C PRO A 30 -13.23 6.69 -11.78
N LYS A 31 -12.94 7.11 -13.02
CA LYS A 31 -12.66 8.51 -13.37
C LYS A 31 -13.92 9.37 -13.51
N SER A 32 -15.09 8.77 -13.65
CA SER A 32 -16.36 9.49 -13.87
C SER A 32 -17.18 9.72 -12.59
N SER A 33 -16.88 8.99 -11.51
CA SER A 33 -17.58 9.13 -10.25
C SER A 33 -16.77 9.96 -9.23
N PRO A 34 -17.40 10.89 -8.49
CA PRO A 34 -16.78 11.57 -7.36
C PRO A 34 -16.53 10.62 -6.18
N PHE A 35 -17.21 9.47 -6.14
CA PHE A 35 -17.00 8.40 -5.18
C PHE A 35 -16.27 7.27 -5.89
N TYR A 36 -15.08 6.91 -5.40
CA TYR A 36 -14.24 5.89 -6.00
C TYR A 36 -15.02 4.62 -6.33
N THR A 37 -14.85 4.14 -7.54
CA THR A 37 -15.41 2.87 -7.99
C THR A 37 -14.31 1.84 -8.26
N LEU A 38 -14.69 0.59 -8.02
CA LEU A 38 -13.83 -0.56 -8.27
C LEU A 38 -13.58 -0.74 -9.77
N ASP A 39 -12.33 -0.91 -10.17
CA ASP A 39 -12.02 -1.51 -11.47
C ASP A 39 -12.25 -3.02 -11.38
N ILE A 40 -13.38 -3.45 -11.92
CA ILE A 40 -13.81 -4.84 -11.83
C ILE A 40 -12.86 -5.80 -12.53
N LYS A 41 -12.19 -5.38 -13.59
CA LYS A 41 -11.28 -6.24 -14.36
C LYS A 41 -10.00 -6.54 -13.58
N SER A 42 -9.51 -5.58 -12.82
CA SER A 42 -8.32 -5.76 -11.99
C SER A 42 -8.62 -6.45 -10.66
N SER A 43 -9.80 -6.19 -10.08
CA SER A 43 -10.17 -6.70 -8.76
C SER A 43 -10.84 -8.08 -8.81
N TYR A 44 -11.55 -8.38 -9.89
CA TYR A 44 -12.21 -9.68 -10.12
C TYR A 44 -11.87 -10.19 -11.54
N PRO A 45 -10.60 -10.55 -11.80
CA PRO A 45 -10.17 -10.94 -13.14
C PRO A 45 -10.90 -12.20 -13.59
N GLY A 46 -11.43 -12.15 -14.83
CA GLY A 46 -12.19 -13.27 -15.40
C GLY A 46 -13.60 -13.46 -14.82
N LEU A 47 -14.15 -12.48 -14.07
CA LEU A 47 -15.54 -12.53 -13.65
C LEU A 47 -16.47 -12.44 -14.87
N LYS A 48 -17.24 -13.51 -15.12
CA LYS A 48 -18.24 -13.61 -16.19
C LYS A 48 -19.58 -13.06 -15.74
N ASP A 49 -20.08 -13.57 -14.62
CA ASP A 49 -21.45 -13.31 -14.18
C ASP A 49 -21.61 -13.34 -12.67
N VAL A 50 -22.68 -12.70 -12.20
CA VAL A 50 -23.15 -12.73 -10.82
C VAL A 50 -24.60 -13.20 -10.83
N VAL A 51 -24.84 -14.39 -10.36
CA VAL A 51 -26.14 -15.08 -10.51
C VAL A 51 -26.86 -15.19 -9.17
N LYS A 52 -28.10 -14.76 -9.12
CA LYS A 52 -28.99 -14.97 -7.98
C LYS A 52 -29.31 -16.46 -7.85
N ILE A 53 -29.24 -16.98 -6.63
CA ILE A 53 -29.74 -18.32 -6.28
C ILE A 53 -31.09 -18.17 -5.58
N ASP A 54 -31.13 -17.35 -4.54
CA ASP A 54 -32.32 -16.95 -3.80
C ASP A 54 -32.12 -15.52 -3.25
N ASP A 55 -33.01 -15.03 -2.41
CA ASP A 55 -32.94 -13.66 -1.88
C ASP A 55 -31.71 -13.42 -0.97
N MET A 56 -31.13 -14.48 -0.39
CA MET A 56 -29.99 -14.38 0.53
C MET A 56 -28.72 -15.02 -0.03
N SER A 57 -28.77 -15.56 -1.25
CA SER A 57 -27.67 -16.32 -1.84
C SER A 57 -27.43 -15.93 -3.30
N PHE A 58 -26.18 -15.73 -3.64
CA PHE A 58 -25.71 -15.48 -5.00
C PHE A 58 -24.42 -16.25 -5.26
N LYS A 59 -24.06 -16.40 -6.53
CA LYS A 59 -22.74 -16.94 -6.91
C LYS A 59 -22.04 -16.03 -7.89
N LEU A 60 -20.72 -15.94 -7.77
CA LEU A 60 -19.82 -15.34 -8.72
C LEU A 60 -19.30 -16.42 -9.69
N VAL A 61 -19.44 -16.20 -10.98
CA VAL A 61 -19.02 -17.15 -12.02
C VAL A 61 -17.78 -16.60 -12.72
N PHE A 62 -16.69 -17.37 -12.70
CA PHE A 62 -15.40 -16.98 -13.27
C PHE A 62 -15.02 -17.87 -14.46
N GLU A 63 -14.16 -17.36 -15.34
CA GLU A 63 -13.54 -18.12 -16.45
C GLU A 63 -12.60 -19.21 -15.94
N ASN A 64 -11.87 -18.88 -14.89
CA ASN A 64 -10.89 -19.76 -14.27
C ASN A 64 -11.10 -19.77 -12.75
N PRO A 65 -10.67 -20.80 -12.03
CA PRO A 65 -10.71 -20.83 -10.57
C PRO A 65 -10.04 -19.60 -9.95
N GLN A 66 -10.62 -19.09 -8.87
CA GLN A 66 -10.15 -17.91 -8.14
C GLN A 66 -9.81 -18.29 -6.68
N PRO A 67 -8.65 -18.89 -6.42
CA PRO A 67 -8.29 -19.39 -5.09
C PRO A 67 -8.16 -18.28 -4.04
N THR A 68 -7.93 -17.06 -4.46
CA THR A 68 -7.73 -15.88 -3.60
C THR A 68 -8.88 -14.88 -3.67
N LEU A 69 -10.07 -15.33 -4.12
CA LEU A 69 -11.27 -14.48 -4.26
C LEU A 69 -11.61 -13.70 -2.98
N LEU A 70 -11.50 -14.33 -1.81
CA LEU A 70 -11.84 -13.68 -0.53
C LEU A 70 -10.93 -12.46 -0.24
N TYR A 71 -9.69 -12.48 -0.66
CA TYR A 71 -8.79 -11.31 -0.54
C TYR A 71 -9.25 -10.13 -1.44
N SER A 72 -9.77 -10.43 -2.64
CA SER A 72 -10.35 -9.40 -3.51
C SER A 72 -11.63 -8.81 -2.91
N MET A 73 -12.45 -9.63 -2.24
CA MET A 73 -13.72 -9.19 -1.64
C MET A 73 -13.53 -8.29 -0.42
N VAL A 74 -12.43 -8.39 0.31
CA VAL A 74 -12.13 -7.50 1.46
C VAL A 74 -11.41 -6.21 1.04
N ASN A 75 -11.21 -5.99 -0.24
CA ASN A 75 -10.63 -4.74 -0.74
C ASN A 75 -11.56 -3.55 -0.42
N PHE A 76 -10.99 -2.47 0.12
CA PHE A 76 -11.72 -1.25 0.49
C PHE A 76 -12.48 -0.61 -0.71
N SER A 77 -12.10 -0.93 -1.93
CA SER A 77 -12.77 -0.44 -3.15
C SER A 77 -13.93 -1.32 -3.61
N SER A 78 -14.32 -2.35 -2.83
CA SER A 78 -15.44 -3.25 -3.14
C SER A 78 -16.66 -3.07 -2.22
N PRO A 79 -17.08 -1.85 -1.81
CA PRO A 79 -18.22 -1.68 -0.93
C PRO A 79 -19.53 -1.97 -1.66
N ILE A 80 -20.52 -2.49 -0.92
CA ILE A 80 -21.88 -2.72 -1.41
C ILE A 80 -22.77 -1.57 -0.92
N TYR A 81 -23.40 -0.87 -1.86
CA TYR A 81 -24.29 0.26 -1.62
C TYR A 81 -25.73 -0.10 -1.93
N SER A 82 -26.68 0.68 -1.37
CA SER A 82 -28.10 0.57 -1.72
C SER A 82 -28.34 0.91 -3.21
N PRO A 83 -28.91 -0.01 -4.01
CA PRO A 83 -29.21 0.25 -5.41
C PRO A 83 -30.24 1.34 -5.64
N LYS A 84 -31.11 1.64 -4.66
CA LYS A 84 -32.11 2.70 -4.72
C LYS A 84 -31.48 4.07 -4.98
N ASN A 85 -30.20 4.20 -4.60
CA ASN A 85 -29.47 5.45 -4.77
C ASN A 85 -28.65 5.51 -6.08
N PHE A 86 -28.75 4.51 -6.96
CA PHE A 86 -28.07 4.54 -8.25
C PHE A 86 -28.88 5.32 -9.28
N ASN A 87 -28.19 6.12 -10.10
CA ASN A 87 -28.76 6.73 -11.27
C ASN A 87 -28.60 5.80 -12.51
N GLU A 88 -29.17 6.20 -13.65
CA GLU A 88 -29.11 5.43 -14.90
C GLU A 88 -27.67 5.17 -15.40
N LYS A 89 -26.73 6.02 -15.01
CA LYS A 89 -25.29 5.86 -15.35
C LYS A 89 -24.54 4.97 -14.34
N GLY A 90 -25.24 4.44 -13.33
CA GLY A 90 -24.63 3.64 -12.26
C GLY A 90 -23.88 4.46 -11.20
N ASP A 91 -23.96 5.79 -11.23
CA ASP A 91 -23.45 6.65 -10.17
C ASP A 91 -24.55 6.95 -9.12
N PHE A 92 -24.32 7.83 -8.15
CA PHE A 92 -25.25 8.07 -7.06
C PHE A 92 -26.18 9.26 -7.30
N ASN A 93 -27.43 9.10 -6.88
CA ASN A 93 -28.40 10.20 -6.69
C ASN A 93 -28.24 10.76 -5.26
N GLY A 94 -27.22 11.58 -5.03
CA GLY A 94 -26.89 12.11 -3.71
C GLY A 94 -25.81 11.32 -2.99
N LEU A 95 -25.89 11.19 -1.66
CA LEU A 95 -24.85 10.55 -0.87
C LEU A 95 -24.97 9.01 -0.90
N PRO A 96 -23.85 8.28 -1.02
CA PRO A 96 -23.86 6.81 -1.02
C PRO A 96 -24.40 6.25 0.30
N GLN A 97 -25.23 5.21 0.20
CA GLN A 97 -25.87 4.55 1.34
C GLN A 97 -25.31 3.12 1.50
N GLY A 98 -24.49 2.92 2.51
CA GLY A 98 -23.89 1.61 2.85
C GLY A 98 -24.65 0.89 3.96
N THR A 99 -23.98 -0.11 4.56
CA THR A 99 -24.49 -0.91 5.69
C THR A 99 -23.62 -0.76 6.95
N GLY A 100 -22.71 0.21 6.97
CA GLY A 100 -21.73 0.41 8.05
C GLY A 100 -22.34 1.06 9.31
N PRO A 101 -21.53 1.19 10.39
CA PRO A 101 -21.97 1.78 11.66
C PRO A 101 -22.21 3.28 11.61
N PHE A 102 -21.74 3.95 10.56
CA PHE A 102 -21.96 5.37 10.30
C PHE A 102 -22.51 5.59 8.91
N LYS A 103 -23.47 6.50 8.79
CA LYS A 103 -24.00 7.01 7.53
C LYS A 103 -23.36 8.37 7.21
N LEU A 104 -23.04 8.60 5.93
CA LEU A 104 -22.62 9.89 5.43
C LEU A 104 -23.88 10.78 5.29
N VAL A 105 -23.92 11.89 6.05
CA VAL A 105 -25.08 12.80 6.05
C VAL A 105 -24.80 14.12 5.35
N GLU A 106 -23.53 14.51 5.23
CA GLU A 106 -23.10 15.70 4.51
C GLU A 106 -21.71 15.47 3.92
N HIS A 107 -21.48 15.95 2.71
CA HIS A 107 -20.19 15.90 2.05
C HIS A 107 -19.96 17.18 1.24
N GLN A 108 -18.93 17.92 1.59
CA GLN A 108 -18.47 19.05 0.80
C GLN A 108 -17.09 18.72 0.26
N LYS A 109 -17.02 18.58 -1.05
CA LYS A 109 -15.78 18.18 -1.74
C LYS A 109 -14.62 19.05 -1.31
N ASP A 110 -13.47 18.44 -1.06
CA ASP A 110 -12.22 19.06 -0.65
C ASP A 110 -12.28 19.87 0.67
N GLN A 111 -13.38 19.75 1.42
CA GLN A 111 -13.55 20.46 2.68
C GLN A 111 -13.82 19.50 3.86
N TYR A 112 -14.93 18.76 3.83
CA TYR A 112 -15.28 17.83 4.91
C TYR A 112 -16.34 16.80 4.52
N ALA A 113 -16.41 15.77 5.36
CA ALA A 113 -17.51 14.82 5.41
C ALA A 113 -18.07 14.76 6.84
N LEU A 114 -19.40 14.71 6.98
CA LEU A 114 -20.09 14.53 8.26
C LEU A 114 -20.70 13.14 8.30
N LEU A 115 -20.31 12.38 9.30
CA LEU A 115 -20.78 11.03 9.59
C LEU A 115 -21.71 11.08 10.80
N GLU A 116 -22.81 10.31 10.76
CA GLU A 116 -23.74 10.12 11.86
C GLU A 116 -23.92 8.64 12.18
N ALA A 117 -23.93 8.28 13.45
CA ALA A 117 -24.14 6.90 13.88
C ALA A 117 -25.45 6.34 13.31
N PHE A 118 -25.38 5.09 12.86
CA PHE A 118 -26.54 4.38 12.31
C PHE A 118 -27.11 3.41 13.34
N ASP A 119 -28.27 3.76 13.93
CA ASP A 119 -28.94 2.94 14.94
C ASP A 119 -29.38 1.57 14.43
N GLY A 120 -29.60 1.44 13.12
CA GLY A 120 -29.93 0.18 12.45
C GLY A 120 -28.75 -0.72 12.12
N TYR A 121 -27.54 -0.39 12.59
CA TYR A 121 -26.37 -1.20 12.35
C TYR A 121 -26.48 -2.58 12.99
N TYR A 122 -26.13 -3.61 12.25
CA TYR A 122 -26.24 -5.03 12.64
C TYR A 122 -25.15 -5.51 13.63
N GLY A 123 -24.13 -4.70 13.90
CA GLY A 123 -23.05 -4.97 14.85
C GLY A 123 -23.16 -4.10 16.11
N GLU A 124 -22.05 -3.91 16.79
CA GLU A 124 -21.99 -3.02 17.96
C GLU A 124 -22.25 -1.57 17.56
N LYS A 125 -23.08 -0.88 18.34
CA LYS A 125 -23.42 0.51 18.07
C LYS A 125 -22.20 1.41 18.22
N ALA A 126 -22.08 2.39 17.34
CA ALA A 126 -21.04 3.40 17.43
C ALA A 126 -21.18 4.22 18.71
N ALA A 127 -20.07 4.44 19.41
CA ALA A 127 -20.04 5.21 20.65
C ALA A 127 -20.19 6.72 20.38
N ALA A 128 -19.57 7.24 19.31
CA ALA A 128 -19.74 8.63 18.89
C ALA A 128 -21.04 8.80 18.09
N LYS A 129 -21.83 9.82 18.41
CA LYS A 129 -23.06 10.14 17.66
C LYS A 129 -22.76 10.75 16.30
N ARG A 130 -21.76 11.62 16.21
CA ARG A 130 -21.34 12.33 15.00
C ARG A 130 -19.83 12.46 14.93
N ILE A 131 -19.27 12.34 13.72
CA ILE A 131 -17.85 12.55 13.45
C ILE A 131 -17.75 13.45 12.23
N ARG A 132 -17.01 14.54 12.36
CA ARG A 132 -16.67 15.42 11.25
C ARG A 132 -15.25 15.15 10.79
N VAL A 133 -15.08 14.71 9.57
CA VAL A 133 -13.79 14.49 8.92
C VAL A 133 -13.47 15.70 8.06
N ARG A 134 -12.40 16.43 8.38
CA ARG A 134 -11.96 17.62 7.65
C ARG A 134 -10.81 17.31 6.72
N VAL A 135 -10.79 17.95 5.56
CA VAL A 135 -9.66 17.89 4.63
C VAL A 135 -8.68 19.01 4.98
N ILE A 136 -7.49 18.66 5.40
CA ILE A 136 -6.38 19.59 5.68
C ILE A 136 -5.15 19.05 4.93
N PRO A 137 -4.88 19.49 3.70
CA PRO A 137 -3.85 18.88 2.83
C PRO A 137 -2.43 19.04 3.35
N ASP A 138 -2.11 20.19 3.92
CA ASP A 138 -0.77 20.50 4.40
C ASP A 138 -0.48 19.85 5.76
N PRO A 139 0.63 19.10 5.92
CA PRO A 139 0.92 18.35 7.15
C PRO A 139 1.25 19.24 8.36
N ASP A 140 1.87 20.39 8.17
CA ASP A 140 2.18 21.31 9.27
C ASP A 140 0.91 21.97 9.79
N THR A 141 0.00 22.36 8.88
CA THR A 141 -1.33 22.86 9.23
C THR A 141 -2.16 21.81 9.97
N ARG A 142 -2.09 20.54 9.56
CA ARG A 142 -2.74 19.43 10.29
C ARG A 142 -2.19 19.27 11.70
N LEU A 143 -0.87 19.34 11.86
CA LEU A 143 -0.23 19.27 13.18
C LEU A 143 -0.67 20.45 14.07
N ALA A 144 -0.71 21.67 13.50
CA ALA A 144 -1.19 22.84 14.23
C ALA A 144 -2.65 22.72 14.67
N ALA A 145 -3.53 22.23 13.78
CA ALA A 145 -4.94 21.97 14.09
C ALA A 145 -5.12 20.90 15.19
N LEU A 146 -4.28 19.86 15.19
CA LEU A 146 -4.27 18.83 16.25
C LEU A 146 -3.79 19.41 17.59
N LYS A 147 -2.72 20.19 17.59
CA LYS A 147 -2.18 20.84 18.80
C LYS A 147 -3.13 21.88 19.41
N SER A 148 -3.84 22.63 18.58
CA SER A 148 -4.85 23.60 19.05
C SER A 148 -6.14 22.97 19.56
N GLY A 149 -6.38 21.68 19.25
CA GLY A 149 -7.62 20.99 19.56
C GLY A 149 -8.76 21.27 18.56
N GLU A 150 -8.46 21.89 17.42
CA GLU A 150 -9.42 22.06 16.32
C GLU A 150 -9.82 20.72 15.69
N ILE A 151 -8.89 19.76 15.67
CA ILE A 151 -9.15 18.35 15.38
C ILE A 151 -8.64 17.48 16.53
N MET A 152 -9.30 16.35 16.77
CA MET A 152 -8.94 15.43 17.85
C MET A 152 -8.04 14.29 17.38
N GLY A 153 -7.99 14.01 16.09
CA GLY A 153 -7.18 12.94 15.52
C GLY A 153 -6.94 13.12 14.02
N VAL A 154 -5.88 12.50 13.53
CA VAL A 154 -5.52 12.47 12.12
C VAL A 154 -5.86 11.09 11.57
N MET A 155 -6.68 11.02 10.53
CA MET A 155 -7.36 9.79 10.11
C MET A 155 -6.68 9.10 8.93
N ASP A 156 -6.01 9.85 8.06
CA ASP A 156 -5.37 9.30 6.87
C ASP A 156 -4.03 8.66 7.22
N LEU A 157 -3.76 7.49 6.64
CA LEU A 157 -2.51 6.78 6.78
C LEU A 157 -1.37 7.57 6.13
N GLY A 158 -0.29 7.82 6.89
CA GLY A 158 0.84 8.65 6.46
C GLY A 158 0.56 10.16 6.48
N ALA A 159 -0.56 10.59 7.06
CA ALA A 159 -0.86 12.03 7.20
C ALA A 159 0.00 12.74 8.27
N ILE A 160 0.71 11.98 9.10
CA ILE A 160 1.73 12.49 10.03
C ILE A 160 3.10 11.92 9.60
N PRO A 161 3.93 12.73 8.91
CA PRO A 161 5.30 12.34 8.58
C PRO A 161 6.12 12.01 9.84
N PRO A 162 7.12 11.13 9.78
CA PRO A 162 7.94 10.77 10.94
C PRO A 162 8.59 11.97 11.65
N THR A 163 8.96 13.01 10.91
CA THR A 163 9.51 14.25 11.46
C THR A 163 8.52 14.98 12.37
N LEU A 164 7.27 15.11 11.92
CA LEU A 164 6.19 15.74 12.69
C LEU A 164 5.70 14.84 13.83
N ALA A 165 5.68 13.53 13.62
CA ALA A 165 5.39 12.56 14.67
C ALA A 165 6.40 12.66 15.83
N LYS A 166 7.69 12.81 15.52
CA LYS A 166 8.75 13.04 16.51
C LYS A 166 8.51 14.32 17.33
N GLU A 167 8.03 15.37 16.70
CA GLU A 167 7.70 16.63 17.38
C GLU A 167 6.47 16.47 18.29
N LEU A 168 5.45 15.78 17.81
CA LEU A 168 4.21 15.56 18.57
C LEU A 168 4.44 14.69 19.82
N LEU A 169 5.32 13.70 19.75
CA LEU A 169 5.64 12.80 20.89
C LEU A 169 6.33 13.50 22.07
N LYS A 170 6.80 14.75 21.90
CA LYS A 170 7.31 15.56 23.02
C LYS A 170 6.21 16.06 23.94
N ASP A 171 4.95 16.06 23.49
CA ASP A 171 3.79 16.49 24.28
C ASP A 171 2.95 15.28 24.70
N SER A 172 2.86 15.07 26.02
CA SER A 172 2.18 13.93 26.62
C SER A 172 0.65 13.90 26.41
N GLN A 173 0.06 14.99 25.90
CA GLN A 173 -1.36 15.05 25.55
C GLN A 173 -1.70 14.23 24.30
N PHE A 174 -0.70 13.91 23.47
CA PHE A 174 -0.90 13.21 22.21
C PHE A 174 -0.38 11.78 22.28
N GLU A 175 -0.90 10.97 21.38
CA GLU A 175 -0.48 9.60 21.18
C GLU A 175 -0.42 9.27 19.70
N ILE A 176 0.49 8.36 19.33
CA ILE A 176 0.59 7.80 17.99
C ILE A 176 0.17 6.34 18.07
N SER A 177 -0.84 5.98 17.28
CA SER A 177 -1.19 4.59 17.00
C SER A 177 -0.53 4.18 15.70
N ALA A 178 0.18 3.06 15.74
CA ALA A 178 0.87 2.49 14.59
C ALA A 178 0.34 1.10 14.26
N THR A 179 0.30 0.78 12.98
CA THR A 179 0.00 -0.58 12.51
C THR A 179 0.83 -0.89 11.28
N LYS A 180 0.86 -2.15 10.86
CA LYS A 180 1.48 -2.53 9.59
C LYS A 180 0.79 -1.82 8.43
N SER A 181 1.59 -1.33 7.47
CA SER A 181 1.10 -0.77 6.22
C SER A 181 1.20 -1.81 5.10
N THR A 182 0.32 -1.70 4.11
CA THR A 182 0.44 -2.48 2.86
C THR A 182 1.56 -1.99 1.95
N ILE A 183 2.25 -0.92 2.32
CA ILE A 183 3.31 -0.30 1.53
C ILE A 183 4.67 -0.86 1.94
N SER A 184 5.50 -1.17 0.96
CA SER A 184 6.91 -1.51 1.13
C SER A 184 7.78 -0.51 0.40
N HIS A 185 8.96 -0.22 0.95
CA HIS A 185 9.95 0.68 0.39
C HIS A 185 11.10 -0.12 -0.23
N TYR A 186 11.54 0.36 -1.39
CA TYR A 186 12.58 -0.26 -2.18
C TYR A 186 13.59 0.74 -2.72
N LEU A 187 14.76 0.24 -3.07
CA LEU A 187 15.68 0.88 -3.97
C LEU A 187 15.66 0.05 -5.27
N HIS A 188 15.19 0.61 -6.37
CA HIS A 188 15.15 -0.04 -7.67
C HIS A 188 16.46 0.21 -8.41
N PRO A 189 17.28 -0.82 -8.64
CA PRO A 189 18.44 -0.71 -9.53
C PRO A 189 17.98 -0.74 -10.99
N ASN A 190 18.66 0.01 -11.85
CA ASN A 190 18.53 -0.18 -13.29
C ASN A 190 19.35 -1.41 -13.71
N GLY A 191 18.72 -2.57 -13.75
CA GLY A 191 19.38 -3.83 -14.07
C GLY A 191 19.77 -4.00 -15.54
N LYS A 192 19.55 -2.98 -16.38
CA LYS A 192 20.01 -2.94 -17.78
C LYS A 192 21.29 -2.12 -17.96
N LYS A 193 21.81 -1.54 -16.90
CA LYS A 193 22.92 -0.58 -16.94
C LYS A 193 23.99 -0.96 -15.92
N ALA A 194 25.28 -0.94 -16.34
CA ALA A 194 26.40 -1.13 -15.43
C ALA A 194 26.47 0.03 -14.41
N PRO A 195 26.75 -0.29 -13.11
CA PRO A 195 27.19 -1.58 -12.60
C PRO A 195 26.06 -2.49 -12.08
N PHE A 196 24.77 -2.08 -12.19
CA PHE A 196 23.62 -2.78 -11.59
C PHE A 196 23.06 -3.92 -12.45
N ASP A 197 23.52 -4.10 -13.69
CA ASP A 197 23.35 -5.32 -14.47
C ASP A 197 24.03 -6.52 -13.82
N ASN A 198 25.10 -6.28 -13.02
CA ASN A 198 25.81 -7.30 -12.25
C ASN A 198 25.09 -7.58 -10.90
N PRO A 199 24.66 -8.83 -10.63
CA PRO A 199 24.02 -9.18 -9.36
C PRO A 199 24.89 -8.96 -8.13
N ASN A 200 26.22 -9.12 -8.22
CA ASN A 200 27.13 -8.88 -7.11
C ASN A 200 27.11 -7.41 -6.66
N MET A 201 26.94 -6.46 -7.59
CA MET A 201 26.79 -5.05 -7.22
C MET A 201 25.47 -4.80 -6.49
N ARG A 202 24.37 -5.41 -6.94
CA ARG A 202 23.08 -5.29 -6.23
C ARG A 202 23.15 -5.91 -4.85
N GLN A 203 23.83 -7.03 -4.69
CA GLN A 203 24.11 -7.66 -3.39
C GLN A 203 24.97 -6.75 -2.51
N ALA A 204 26.03 -6.16 -3.06
CA ALA A 204 26.90 -5.22 -2.33
C ALA A 204 26.08 -4.04 -1.77
N VAL A 205 25.26 -3.40 -2.61
CA VAL A 205 24.37 -2.30 -2.16
C VAL A 205 23.40 -2.78 -1.08
N SER A 206 22.80 -3.96 -1.25
CA SER A 206 21.87 -4.51 -0.26
C SER A 206 22.55 -4.76 1.09
N MET A 207 23.74 -5.35 1.12
CA MET A 207 24.49 -5.63 2.36
C MET A 207 25.07 -4.38 3.01
N MET A 208 25.30 -3.31 2.24
CA MET A 208 25.85 -2.04 2.76
C MET A 208 24.83 -1.19 3.50
N ILE A 209 23.53 -1.41 3.28
CA ILE A 209 22.46 -0.63 3.91
C ILE A 209 22.08 -1.26 5.25
N ASP A 210 22.40 -0.57 6.35
CA ASP A 210 21.86 -0.91 7.67
C ASP A 210 20.40 -0.48 7.75
N ARG A 211 19.50 -1.40 7.44
CA ARG A 211 18.05 -1.18 7.44
C ARG A 211 17.46 -0.93 8.83
N GLN A 212 18.10 -1.50 9.87
CA GLN A 212 17.67 -1.30 11.26
C GLN A 212 17.96 0.14 11.67
N GLN A 213 19.15 0.63 11.37
CA GLN A 213 19.53 2.01 11.62
C GLN A 213 18.69 2.98 10.79
N LEU A 214 18.48 2.71 9.50
CA LEU A 214 17.63 3.51 8.62
C LEU A 214 16.23 3.71 9.22
N VAL A 215 15.58 2.62 9.62
CA VAL A 215 14.22 2.66 10.22
C VAL A 215 14.22 3.39 11.54
N LYS A 216 15.19 3.15 12.41
CA LYS A 216 15.32 3.79 13.73
C LYS A 216 15.54 5.30 13.61
N GLU A 217 16.46 5.72 12.77
CA GLU A 217 16.90 7.11 12.68
C GLU A 217 15.90 8.00 11.93
N LEU A 218 15.37 7.50 10.79
CA LEU A 218 14.52 8.30 9.90
C LEU A 218 13.02 8.06 10.08
N TYR A 219 12.63 6.90 10.62
CA TYR A 219 11.23 6.48 10.67
C TYR A 219 10.74 6.14 12.09
N LEU A 220 11.45 6.59 13.12
CA LEU A 220 11.12 6.40 14.54
C LEU A 220 11.00 4.93 15.00
N GLY A 221 11.52 3.99 14.22
CA GLY A 221 11.48 2.57 14.54
C GLY A 221 10.14 1.87 14.29
N TYR A 222 9.13 2.55 13.73
CA TYR A 222 7.82 1.94 13.48
C TYR A 222 7.79 0.96 12.31
N PRO A 223 8.42 1.22 11.14
CA PRO A 223 8.50 0.27 10.06
C PRO A 223 9.29 -0.99 10.41
N THR A 224 9.05 -2.07 9.67
CA THR A 224 9.78 -3.33 9.83
C THR A 224 10.86 -3.45 8.77
N ALA A 225 12.14 -3.39 9.17
CA ALA A 225 13.27 -3.62 8.28
C ALA A 225 13.21 -5.02 7.65
N THR A 226 13.43 -5.13 6.34
CA THR A 226 13.31 -6.41 5.62
C THR A 226 14.22 -6.46 4.39
N VAL A 227 14.59 -7.67 3.99
CA VAL A 227 15.19 -8.00 2.69
C VAL A 227 14.22 -8.76 1.80
N ASN A 228 12.98 -8.94 2.26
CA ASN A 228 11.96 -9.63 1.50
C ASN A 228 11.24 -8.66 0.55
N PHE A 229 11.07 -9.08 -0.69
CA PHE A 229 10.30 -8.34 -1.70
C PHE A 229 8.81 -8.24 -1.35
N LEU A 230 8.24 -9.27 -0.70
CA LEU A 230 6.83 -9.29 -0.33
C LEU A 230 6.58 -8.50 0.96
N ASN A 231 5.46 -7.76 1.01
CA ASN A 231 5.02 -7.05 2.20
C ASN A 231 4.55 -8.00 3.31
N ASN A 232 4.84 -7.67 4.57
CA ASN A 232 4.53 -8.49 5.75
C ASN A 232 3.06 -8.48 6.17
N THR A 233 2.18 -7.85 5.41
CA THR A 233 0.71 -7.97 5.54
C THR A 233 0.15 -9.15 4.74
N SER A 234 0.94 -9.73 3.82
CA SER A 234 0.54 -10.91 3.06
C SER A 234 0.55 -12.17 3.93
N PRO A 235 -0.47 -13.06 3.82
CA PRO A 235 -0.46 -14.35 4.49
C PRO A 235 0.60 -15.31 3.93
N PHE A 236 1.19 -14.98 2.79
CA PHE A 236 2.27 -15.73 2.15
C PHE A 236 3.67 -15.20 2.50
N TYR A 237 3.76 -14.18 3.36
CA TYR A 237 5.02 -13.58 3.74
C TYR A 237 5.94 -14.60 4.43
N LYS A 238 7.19 -14.64 3.97
CA LYS A 238 8.27 -15.39 4.61
C LYS A 238 9.17 -14.41 5.36
N ASP A 239 9.35 -14.60 6.66
CA ASP A 239 10.26 -13.76 7.43
C ASP A 239 11.70 -13.94 6.96
N MET A 240 12.34 -12.82 6.63
CA MET A 240 13.73 -12.76 6.19
C MET A 240 14.39 -11.60 6.92
N LYS A 241 15.39 -11.93 7.75
CA LYS A 241 16.12 -10.92 8.53
C LYS A 241 17.03 -10.08 7.65
N PRO A 242 17.10 -8.77 7.89
CA PRO A 242 18.10 -7.91 7.25
C PRO A 242 19.50 -8.41 7.48
N ASP A 243 20.32 -8.30 6.45
CA ASP A 243 21.68 -8.79 6.41
C ASP A 243 22.65 -7.62 6.15
N TYR A 244 23.18 -7.05 7.23
CA TYR A 244 24.13 -5.94 7.18
C TYR A 244 25.57 -6.49 7.31
N ARG A 245 26.31 -6.50 6.18
CA ARG A 245 27.68 -7.03 6.07
C ARG A 245 28.57 -6.08 5.25
N PRO A 246 28.93 -4.90 5.80
CA PRO A 246 29.62 -3.86 5.02
C PRO A 246 30.99 -4.31 4.47
N GLU A 247 31.75 -5.12 5.19
CA GLU A 247 33.05 -5.57 4.72
C GLU A 247 32.96 -6.56 3.55
N GLU A 248 31.94 -7.40 3.53
CA GLU A 248 31.69 -8.28 2.39
C GLU A 248 31.10 -7.46 1.19
N ALA A 249 30.25 -6.50 1.45
CA ALA A 249 29.76 -5.58 0.45
C ALA A 249 30.88 -4.84 -0.29
N LYS A 250 31.88 -4.34 0.44
CA LYS A 250 33.09 -3.70 -0.13
C LYS A 250 33.87 -4.64 -1.02
N LYS A 251 34.06 -5.90 -0.61
CA LYS A 251 34.75 -6.91 -1.43
C LYS A 251 34.01 -7.16 -2.75
N LEU A 252 32.70 -7.37 -2.70
CA LEU A 252 31.88 -7.55 -3.91
C LEU A 252 31.94 -6.34 -4.84
N ALA A 253 31.92 -5.13 -4.29
CA ALA A 253 32.02 -3.91 -5.10
C ALA A 253 33.37 -3.84 -5.82
N VAL A 254 34.49 -4.19 -5.14
CA VAL A 254 35.83 -4.26 -5.74
C VAL A 254 35.90 -5.34 -6.81
N GLU A 255 35.28 -6.50 -6.63
CA GLU A 255 35.20 -7.53 -7.66
C GLU A 255 34.54 -7.05 -8.94
N VAL A 256 33.51 -6.16 -8.82
CA VAL A 256 32.78 -5.62 -9.97
C VAL A 256 33.48 -4.42 -10.60
N LEU A 257 34.01 -3.49 -9.79
CA LEU A 257 34.55 -2.20 -10.25
C LEU A 257 36.07 -2.15 -10.34
N GLY A 258 36.75 -3.13 -9.74
CA GLY A 258 38.20 -3.03 -9.54
C GLY A 258 38.55 -1.89 -8.58
N SER A 259 39.47 -1.05 -8.97
CA SER A 259 39.86 0.18 -8.25
C SER A 259 39.13 1.44 -8.75
N GLN A 260 38.19 1.32 -9.68
CA GLN A 260 37.53 2.48 -10.32
C GLN A 260 36.33 2.95 -9.51
N ARG A 261 36.24 4.25 -9.31
CA ARG A 261 35.00 4.89 -8.81
C ARG A 261 34.02 5.08 -9.95
N LYS A 262 32.73 4.92 -9.63
CA LYS A 262 31.63 5.07 -10.59
C LYS A 262 30.66 6.15 -10.13
N SER A 263 30.46 7.17 -10.94
CA SER A 263 29.36 8.13 -10.73
C SER A 263 28.04 7.48 -11.13
N ILE A 264 27.03 7.60 -10.26
CA ILE A 264 25.69 7.05 -10.44
C ILE A 264 24.61 8.08 -10.06
N ASP A 265 23.47 8.00 -10.71
CA ASP A 265 22.30 8.84 -10.43
C ASP A 265 21.28 8.10 -9.55
N LEU A 266 20.96 8.66 -8.39
CA LEU A 266 19.86 8.25 -7.53
C LEU A 266 18.69 9.22 -7.75
N ILE A 267 17.61 8.74 -8.37
CA ILE A 267 16.39 9.52 -8.55
C ILE A 267 15.43 9.37 -7.38
N VAL A 268 14.83 10.48 -6.97
CA VAL A 268 13.91 10.59 -5.83
C VAL A 268 12.63 11.28 -6.29
N PRO A 269 11.44 10.71 -6.05
CA PRO A 269 10.19 11.35 -6.45
C PRO A 269 9.76 12.44 -5.47
N THR A 270 9.22 13.55 -5.99
CA THR A 270 8.66 14.61 -5.13
C THR A 270 7.36 14.22 -4.44
N TYR A 271 6.58 13.32 -5.03
CA TYR A 271 5.24 12.93 -4.52
C TYR A 271 5.25 12.20 -3.16
N GLY A 272 6.40 11.88 -2.61
CA GLY A 272 6.50 11.26 -1.29
C GLY A 272 7.19 12.14 -0.24
N LEU A 273 7.66 13.33 -0.62
CA LEU A 273 8.44 14.21 0.27
C LEU A 273 7.63 14.79 1.43
N ASP A 274 6.31 14.89 1.26
CA ASP A 274 5.35 15.31 2.30
C ASP A 274 5.02 14.20 3.32
N ARG A 275 5.39 12.97 3.01
CA ARG A 275 5.09 11.77 3.84
C ARG A 275 6.34 11.09 4.39
N TYR A 276 7.41 11.13 3.63
CA TYR A 276 8.63 10.35 3.90
C TYR A 276 9.87 11.25 3.89
N PRO A 277 10.86 11.01 4.74
CA PRO A 277 12.12 11.74 4.77
C PRO A 277 13.06 11.32 3.62
N TYR A 278 12.56 11.28 2.38
CA TYR A 278 13.29 10.78 1.21
C TYR A 278 14.58 11.53 0.92
N LYS A 279 14.62 12.84 1.22
CA LYS A 279 15.85 13.64 1.05
C LYS A 279 16.94 13.12 1.99
N ALA A 280 16.64 13.00 3.30
CA ALA A 280 17.59 12.47 4.28
C ALA A 280 17.96 11.02 4.00
N GLN A 281 17.03 10.21 3.50
CA GLN A 281 17.29 8.83 3.10
C GLN A 281 18.23 8.76 1.90
N ALA A 282 18.07 9.63 0.89
CA ALA A 282 18.96 9.71 -0.26
C ALA A 282 20.37 10.18 0.14
N GLU A 283 20.48 11.16 1.03
CA GLU A 283 21.75 11.64 1.59
C GLU A 283 22.45 10.55 2.40
N LEU A 284 21.72 9.74 3.17
CA LEU A 284 22.25 8.56 3.84
C LEU A 284 22.83 7.56 2.82
N PHE A 285 22.08 7.25 1.76
CA PHE A 285 22.57 6.35 0.71
C PHE A 285 23.76 6.92 -0.03
N GLN A 286 23.78 8.22 -0.32
CA GLN A 286 24.95 8.89 -0.90
C GLN A 286 26.18 8.72 -0.01
N SER A 287 26.03 8.82 1.30
CA SER A 287 27.13 8.65 2.26
C SER A 287 27.64 7.22 2.31
N VAL A 288 26.74 6.24 2.52
CA VAL A 288 27.18 4.84 2.74
C VAL A 288 27.65 4.15 1.47
N LEU A 289 27.11 4.50 0.30
CA LEU A 289 27.49 3.89 -0.98
C LEU A 289 28.86 4.39 -1.48
N LYS A 290 29.39 5.46 -0.92
CA LYS A 290 30.77 5.91 -1.14
C LYS A 290 31.80 4.82 -0.84
N ASP A 291 31.54 4.01 0.18
CA ASP A 291 32.40 2.89 0.58
C ASP A 291 32.37 1.74 -0.44
N LEU A 292 31.38 1.71 -1.34
CA LEU A 292 31.33 0.79 -2.48
C LEU A 292 31.92 1.39 -3.76
N GLN A 293 32.70 2.48 -3.67
CA GLN A 293 33.27 3.21 -4.79
C GLN A 293 32.20 3.83 -5.73
N LEU A 294 30.98 4.09 -5.19
CA LEU A 294 29.89 4.75 -5.91
C LEU A 294 29.78 6.21 -5.48
N ASP A 295 29.95 7.12 -6.43
CA ASP A 295 29.72 8.56 -6.22
C ASP A 295 28.28 8.88 -6.65
N VAL A 296 27.40 9.04 -5.66
CA VAL A 296 25.95 9.16 -5.87
C VAL A 296 25.57 10.61 -6.12
N ASN A 297 24.92 10.85 -7.23
CA ASN A 297 24.27 12.09 -7.63
C ASN A 297 22.79 12.02 -7.31
N ILE A 298 22.27 12.89 -6.44
CA ILE A 298 20.85 12.89 -6.07
C ILE A 298 20.08 13.81 -7.02
N ARG A 299 19.08 13.23 -7.72
CA ARG A 299 18.16 13.97 -8.61
C ARG A 299 16.73 13.87 -8.08
N ILE A 300 16.19 14.99 -7.59
CA ILE A 300 14.80 15.07 -7.12
C ILE A 300 13.93 15.45 -8.32
N LEU A 301 12.97 14.59 -8.67
CA LEU A 301 12.16 14.70 -9.88
C LEU A 301 10.66 14.75 -9.53
N ASP A 302 9.89 15.56 -10.25
CA ASP A 302 8.45 15.49 -10.17
C ASP A 302 7.91 14.15 -10.70
N GLY A 303 6.62 13.87 -10.43
CA GLY A 303 6.07 12.54 -10.73
C GLY A 303 6.08 12.16 -12.21
N ALA A 304 6.02 13.12 -13.14
CA ALA A 304 6.08 12.89 -14.59
C ALA A 304 7.52 12.60 -15.01
N ALA A 305 8.45 13.48 -14.63
CA ALA A 305 9.89 13.33 -14.93
C ALA A 305 10.47 12.05 -14.29
N PHE A 306 10.03 11.71 -13.07
CA PHE A 306 10.46 10.48 -12.40
C PHE A 306 10.03 9.22 -13.18
N LYS A 307 8.77 9.14 -13.61
CA LYS A 307 8.26 8.03 -14.43
C LYS A 307 8.95 7.96 -15.80
N GLU A 308 9.21 9.11 -16.40
CA GLU A 308 9.92 9.20 -17.68
C GLU A 308 11.36 8.69 -17.55
N ALA A 309 12.09 9.14 -16.52
CA ALA A 309 13.44 8.66 -16.24
C ALA A 309 13.48 7.14 -16.05
N GLN A 310 12.53 6.58 -15.26
CA GLN A 310 12.43 5.14 -15.08
C GLN A 310 12.17 4.39 -16.40
N SER A 311 11.22 4.86 -17.21
CA SER A 311 10.84 4.18 -18.45
C SER A 311 11.93 4.23 -19.52
N LYS A 312 12.69 5.31 -19.56
CA LYS A 312 13.86 5.49 -20.46
C LYS A 312 15.14 4.85 -19.93
N GLY A 313 15.17 4.43 -18.67
CA GLY A 313 16.39 3.93 -18.01
C GLY A 313 17.41 5.05 -17.72
N ASP A 314 16.98 6.32 -17.65
CA ASP A 314 17.81 7.48 -17.33
C ASP A 314 17.98 7.63 -15.80
N TYR A 315 18.54 6.60 -15.20
CA TYR A 315 18.88 6.52 -13.77
C TYR A 315 19.75 5.28 -13.50
N ASP A 316 20.33 5.22 -12.33
CA ASP A 316 21.06 4.05 -11.85
C ASP A 316 20.35 3.39 -10.64
N LEU A 317 19.88 4.20 -9.71
CA LEU A 317 19.07 3.78 -8.57
C LEU A 317 17.83 4.70 -8.45
N ALA A 318 16.70 4.15 -7.98
CA ALA A 318 15.49 4.93 -7.75
C ALA A 318 14.84 4.58 -6.41
N LEU A 319 14.50 5.57 -5.59
CA LEU A 319 13.64 5.36 -4.42
C LEU A 319 12.21 5.06 -4.90
N ALA A 320 11.63 3.99 -4.38
CA ALA A 320 10.30 3.54 -4.80
C ALA A 320 9.50 2.94 -3.64
N THR A 321 8.20 2.98 -3.80
CA THR A 321 7.24 2.28 -2.94
C THR A 321 6.32 1.40 -3.76
N GLN A 322 5.84 0.32 -3.16
CA GLN A 322 4.85 -0.54 -3.76
C GLN A 322 3.82 -0.97 -2.71
N GLY A 323 2.55 -0.84 -3.07
CA GLY A 323 1.45 -1.31 -2.24
C GLY A 323 1.04 -2.76 -2.53
N LEU A 324 0.54 -3.45 -1.49
CA LEU A 324 -0.09 -4.76 -1.60
C LEU A 324 -1.54 -4.66 -1.10
N PRO A 325 -2.48 -4.21 -1.93
CA PRO A 325 -3.81 -3.79 -1.47
C PRO A 325 -4.71 -4.93 -0.96
N ASN A 326 -4.47 -6.17 -1.34
CA ASN A 326 -5.34 -7.31 -1.03
C ASN A 326 -4.63 -8.55 -0.47
N GLY A 327 -3.36 -8.46 -0.12
CA GLY A 327 -2.61 -9.58 0.47
C GLY A 327 -2.19 -10.71 -0.48
N ASP A 328 -2.86 -10.90 -1.65
CA ASP A 328 -2.42 -11.87 -2.66
C ASP A 328 -1.26 -11.28 -3.49
N PRO A 329 -0.07 -11.91 -3.46
CA PRO A 329 1.09 -11.35 -4.12
C PRO A 329 1.19 -11.66 -5.62
N TYR A 330 0.25 -12.41 -6.21
CA TYR A 330 0.35 -12.87 -7.60
C TYR A 330 0.62 -11.73 -8.59
N THR A 331 -0.19 -10.67 -8.54
CA THR A 331 -0.03 -9.52 -9.45
C THR A 331 1.27 -8.78 -9.18
N LEU A 332 1.66 -8.62 -7.92
CA LEU A 332 2.93 -8.00 -7.55
C LEU A 332 4.12 -8.77 -8.13
N PHE A 333 4.18 -10.08 -7.86
CA PHE A 333 5.25 -10.93 -8.38
C PHE A 333 5.29 -10.97 -9.91
N THR A 334 4.13 -11.10 -10.56
CA THR A 334 4.05 -11.12 -12.02
C THR A 334 4.54 -9.81 -12.64
N ASN A 335 4.14 -8.66 -12.08
CA ASN A 335 4.55 -7.38 -12.62
C ASN A 335 6.06 -7.12 -12.48
N TYR A 336 6.66 -7.52 -11.37
CA TYR A 336 8.06 -7.21 -11.07
C TYR A 336 9.03 -8.32 -11.48
N LEU A 337 8.68 -9.57 -11.26
CA LEU A 337 9.61 -10.70 -11.37
C LEU A 337 9.44 -11.50 -12.68
N SER A 338 8.29 -11.42 -13.37
CA SER A 338 8.19 -12.06 -14.68
C SER A 338 9.08 -11.34 -15.71
N SER A 339 9.70 -12.10 -16.58
CA SER A 339 10.48 -11.59 -17.73
C SER A 339 9.67 -10.68 -18.64
N THR A 340 8.33 -10.84 -18.66
CA THR A 340 7.38 -10.01 -19.42
C THR A 340 6.64 -8.99 -18.58
N GLY A 341 6.93 -8.89 -17.29
CA GLY A 341 6.24 -8.07 -16.30
C GLY A 341 6.22 -6.58 -16.65
N SER A 342 5.10 -5.93 -16.37
CA SER A 342 4.90 -4.51 -16.68
C SER A 342 5.85 -3.60 -15.90
N SER A 343 6.00 -3.84 -14.59
CA SER A 343 6.92 -3.07 -13.74
C SER A 343 8.38 -3.39 -14.05
N ASN A 344 8.71 -4.65 -14.38
CA ASN A 344 10.05 -5.04 -14.81
C ASN A 344 10.49 -4.22 -16.04
N LYS A 345 9.57 -4.02 -17.00
CA LYS A 345 9.84 -3.24 -18.22
C LYS A 345 9.87 -1.75 -17.94
N SER A 346 8.84 -1.21 -17.26
CA SER A 346 8.67 0.24 -17.06
C SER A 346 9.68 0.83 -16.07
N TYR A 347 10.25 0.02 -15.20
CA TYR A 347 11.32 0.44 -14.27
C TYR A 347 12.70 -0.04 -14.71
N SER A 348 12.86 -0.51 -15.94
CA SER A 348 14.15 -0.96 -16.48
C SER A 348 14.92 -1.94 -15.57
N LEU A 349 14.19 -2.79 -14.83
CA LEU A 349 14.81 -3.76 -13.91
C LEU A 349 15.65 -4.82 -14.64
N GLY A 350 15.29 -5.12 -15.92
CA GLY A 350 16.04 -6.04 -16.77
C GLY A 350 16.07 -7.48 -16.24
N TYR A 351 15.17 -7.82 -15.32
CA TYR A 351 15.17 -9.11 -14.67
C TYR A 351 14.60 -10.23 -15.55
N LYS A 352 15.31 -11.33 -15.58
CA LYS A 352 14.88 -12.55 -16.26
C LYS A 352 15.36 -13.77 -15.45
N ASN A 353 14.44 -14.67 -15.12
CA ASN A 353 14.72 -15.94 -14.48
C ASN A 353 13.65 -16.95 -14.89
N ASP A 354 14.08 -17.99 -15.65
CA ASP A 354 13.14 -18.98 -16.21
C ASP A 354 12.41 -19.78 -15.12
N ARG A 355 13.06 -20.02 -13.96
CA ARG A 355 12.43 -20.68 -12.82
C ARG A 355 11.32 -19.84 -12.22
N VAL A 356 11.53 -18.52 -12.12
CA VAL A 356 10.50 -17.59 -11.66
C VAL A 356 9.30 -17.59 -12.61
N ASP A 357 9.51 -17.51 -13.92
CA ASP A 357 8.41 -17.57 -14.90
C ASP A 357 7.63 -18.90 -14.81
N GLN A 358 8.31 -20.03 -14.59
CA GLN A 358 7.66 -21.34 -14.36
C GLN A 358 6.80 -21.33 -13.08
N LEU A 359 7.33 -20.81 -11.97
CA LEU A 359 6.61 -20.73 -10.68
C LEU A 359 5.39 -19.83 -10.77
N LEU A 360 5.49 -18.69 -11.46
CA LEU A 360 4.37 -17.78 -11.69
C LEU A 360 3.26 -18.43 -12.52
N ASN A 361 3.61 -19.21 -13.55
CA ASN A 361 2.65 -19.98 -14.31
C ASN A 361 1.99 -21.10 -13.46
N GLN A 362 2.77 -21.78 -12.64
CA GLN A 362 2.27 -22.82 -11.75
C GLN A 362 1.28 -22.25 -10.71
N VAL A 363 1.65 -21.17 -9.99
CA VAL A 363 0.80 -20.59 -8.95
C VAL A 363 -0.54 -20.07 -9.48
N LYS A 364 -0.59 -19.64 -10.74
CA LYS A 364 -1.81 -19.17 -11.39
C LYS A 364 -2.94 -20.20 -11.38
N THR A 365 -2.60 -21.49 -11.50
CA THR A 365 -3.56 -22.60 -11.59
C THR A 365 -3.64 -23.43 -10.30
N THR A 366 -2.74 -23.19 -9.33
CA THR A 366 -2.71 -23.91 -8.06
C THR A 366 -3.85 -23.45 -7.16
N LEU A 367 -4.73 -24.39 -6.74
CA LEU A 367 -5.87 -24.11 -5.87
C LEU A 367 -5.54 -24.26 -4.39
N SER A 368 -4.66 -25.19 -4.03
CA SER A 368 -4.23 -25.45 -2.66
C SER A 368 -3.47 -24.24 -2.09
N MET A 369 -3.92 -23.73 -0.95
CA MET A 369 -3.27 -22.62 -0.27
C MET A 369 -1.88 -22.99 0.24
N ASP A 370 -1.68 -24.22 0.67
CA ASP A 370 -0.37 -24.69 1.14
C ASP A 370 0.63 -24.82 -0.01
N GLU A 371 0.20 -25.34 -1.16
CA GLU A 371 1.04 -25.39 -2.35
C GLU A 371 1.38 -23.99 -2.86
N ARG A 372 0.40 -23.07 -2.88
CA ARG A 372 0.65 -21.65 -3.21
C ARG A 372 1.70 -21.05 -2.28
N LYS A 373 1.59 -21.30 -0.98
CA LYS A 373 2.55 -20.83 0.02
C LYS A 373 3.96 -21.32 -0.27
N ASN A 374 4.12 -22.59 -0.64
CA ASN A 374 5.41 -23.17 -1.00
C ASN A 374 6.01 -22.50 -2.26
N ILE A 375 5.19 -22.28 -3.28
CA ILE A 375 5.61 -21.58 -4.51
C ILE A 375 6.02 -20.15 -4.19
N TYR A 376 5.23 -19.40 -3.43
CA TYR A 376 5.57 -18.05 -3.04
C TYR A 376 6.81 -17.98 -2.12
N ASN A 377 7.05 -18.98 -1.28
CA ASN A 377 8.27 -19.06 -0.48
C ASN A 377 9.53 -19.23 -1.36
N GLU A 378 9.43 -20.03 -2.41
CA GLU A 378 10.51 -20.19 -3.39
C GLU A 378 10.74 -18.88 -4.17
N LEU A 379 9.67 -18.24 -4.68
CA LEU A 379 9.74 -16.95 -5.37
C LEU A 379 10.40 -15.86 -4.51
N GLN A 380 10.04 -15.77 -3.22
CA GLN A 380 10.65 -14.82 -2.28
C GLN A 380 12.14 -15.12 -2.08
N THR A 381 12.51 -16.39 -1.98
CA THR A 381 13.91 -16.81 -1.82
C THR A 381 14.74 -16.42 -3.05
N ILE A 382 14.24 -16.68 -4.26
CA ILE A 382 14.92 -16.32 -5.50
C ILE A 382 15.02 -14.78 -5.62
N ALA A 383 13.94 -14.05 -5.33
CA ALA A 383 13.96 -12.58 -5.39
C ALA A 383 14.98 -11.96 -4.39
N ALA A 384 15.14 -12.55 -3.20
CA ALA A 384 16.14 -12.11 -2.22
C ALA A 384 17.57 -12.43 -2.64
N SER A 385 17.77 -13.49 -3.43
CA SER A 385 19.08 -13.85 -3.99
C SER A 385 19.42 -12.97 -5.20
N ASP A 386 18.51 -12.80 -6.13
CA ASP A 386 18.78 -12.13 -7.40
C ASP A 386 18.69 -10.60 -7.32
N LEU A 387 17.95 -10.08 -6.34
CA LEU A 387 17.73 -8.65 -6.07
C LEU A 387 17.35 -7.83 -7.31
N PRO A 388 16.27 -8.18 -8.04
CA PRO A 388 15.77 -7.32 -9.10
C PRO A 388 15.30 -5.97 -8.56
N THR A 389 14.92 -5.94 -7.30
CA THR A 389 14.74 -4.75 -6.46
C THR A 389 15.44 -4.98 -5.12
N ILE A 390 15.87 -3.92 -4.46
CA ILE A 390 16.51 -4.00 -3.15
C ILE A 390 15.47 -3.55 -2.10
N PRO A 391 14.83 -4.48 -1.36
CA PRO A 391 13.88 -4.13 -0.31
C PRO A 391 14.57 -3.43 0.85
N LEU A 392 13.88 -2.44 1.43
CA LEU A 392 14.39 -1.65 2.55
C LEU A 392 13.62 -1.95 3.84
N PHE A 393 12.32 -1.72 3.80
CA PHE A 393 11.43 -1.98 4.93
C PHE A 393 9.97 -2.05 4.48
N ASN A 394 9.15 -2.72 5.29
CA ASN A 394 7.69 -2.63 5.23
C ASN A 394 7.26 -1.44 6.10
N ASP A 395 6.51 -0.53 5.51
CA ASP A 395 6.09 0.71 6.16
C ASP A 395 5.14 0.46 7.34
N ALA A 396 5.00 1.45 8.20
CA ALA A 396 4.00 1.51 9.26
C ALA A 396 3.05 2.68 8.99
N SER A 397 1.75 2.40 9.09
CA SER A 397 0.73 3.43 9.06
C SER A 397 0.63 4.09 10.42
N LEU A 398 0.83 5.39 10.47
CA LEU A 398 0.78 6.20 11.68
C LEU A 398 -0.44 7.10 11.67
N ILE A 399 -1.17 7.12 12.77
CA ILE A 399 -2.18 8.13 13.08
C ILE A 399 -1.85 8.75 14.41
N ALA A 400 -2.13 10.04 14.55
CA ALA A 400 -1.93 10.79 15.77
C ALA A 400 -3.27 11.28 16.31
N TYR A 401 -3.41 11.32 17.62
CA TYR A 401 -4.64 11.81 18.26
C TYR A 401 -4.38 12.40 19.64
N ASN A 402 -5.30 13.27 20.08
CA ASN A 402 -5.32 13.81 21.43
C ASN A 402 -5.94 12.78 22.38
N LYS A 403 -5.33 12.55 23.54
CA LYS A 403 -5.80 11.60 24.58
C LYS A 403 -7.15 11.96 25.22
N LYS A 404 -7.73 13.12 24.86
CA LYS A 404 -9.14 13.42 25.17
C LYS A 404 -10.12 12.49 24.45
N ILE A 405 -9.69 11.75 23.44
CA ILE A 405 -10.47 10.69 22.79
C ILE A 405 -9.85 9.32 23.02
N THR A 406 -10.69 8.29 23.03
CA THR A 406 -10.29 6.88 23.16
C THR A 406 -10.96 6.04 22.08
N GLY A 407 -10.50 4.82 21.88
CA GLY A 407 -11.02 3.93 20.83
C GLY A 407 -10.56 4.33 19.41
N TYR A 408 -9.56 5.19 19.30
CA TYR A 408 -9.00 5.64 18.02
C TYR A 408 -7.73 4.85 17.71
N LYS A 409 -7.81 3.97 16.71
CA LYS A 409 -6.71 3.05 16.38
C LYS A 409 -6.46 3.00 14.89
N ALA A 410 -5.17 2.96 14.51
CA ALA A 410 -4.79 2.68 13.14
C ALA A 410 -5.14 1.23 12.77
N THR A 411 -5.60 1.05 11.54
CA THR A 411 -5.79 -0.26 10.89
C THR A 411 -5.02 -0.28 9.57
N ILE A 412 -4.89 -1.44 8.95
CA ILE A 412 -4.20 -1.57 7.65
C ILE A 412 -4.83 -0.67 6.56
N TYR A 413 -6.14 -0.39 6.66
CA TYR A 413 -6.90 0.36 5.66
C TYR A 413 -7.44 1.71 6.15
N GLY A 414 -6.99 2.20 7.30
CA GLY A 414 -7.46 3.47 7.84
C GLY A 414 -7.54 3.49 9.36
N THR A 415 -8.66 3.93 9.89
CA THR A 415 -8.89 4.10 11.33
C THR A 415 -10.19 3.46 11.73
N THR A 416 -10.26 2.82 12.91
CA THR A 416 -11.53 2.37 13.48
C THR A 416 -12.27 3.55 14.09
N LEU A 417 -13.53 3.72 13.70
CA LEU A 417 -14.40 4.79 14.21
C LEU A 417 -15.49 4.32 15.18
N PRO A 418 -15.98 3.06 15.13
CA PRO A 418 -17.09 2.64 16.00
C PRO A 418 -16.83 2.77 17.50
N GLU A 419 -15.59 2.53 17.93
CA GLU A 419 -15.19 2.61 19.34
C GLU A 419 -14.79 4.03 19.78
N LEU A 420 -14.73 4.98 18.84
CA LEU A 420 -14.31 6.35 19.11
C LEU A 420 -15.28 7.04 20.06
N LYS A 421 -14.74 7.55 21.19
CA LYS A 421 -15.50 8.34 22.17
C LYS A 421 -14.58 9.31 22.91
N TRP A 422 -15.18 10.25 23.62
CA TRP A 422 -14.45 11.08 24.56
C TRP A 422 -13.88 10.23 25.70
N ALA A 423 -12.67 10.55 26.15
CA ALA A 423 -12.12 9.99 27.36
C ALA A 423 -12.96 10.47 28.57
N SER A 424 -13.21 9.58 29.52
CA SER A 424 -13.93 9.87 30.74
C SER A 424 -13.06 10.70 31.70
#